data_550a99574816123444d737350ae3c89a
#
_entry.id   550a99574816123444d737350ae3c89a
#
_cell.length_a   1.000
_cell.length_b   1.000
_cell.length_c   1.000
_cell.angle_alpha   90.00
_cell.angle_beta   90.00
_cell.angle_gamma   90.00
#
_symmetry.space_group_name_H-M   'P 1'
#
loop_
_entity.id
_entity.type
_entity.pdbx_description
1 polymer ?
#
loop_
_entity_poly.entity_id
_entity_poly.type
_entity_poly.pdbx_seq_one_letter_code
_entity_poly.pdbx_strand_id
1 'polypeptide(L)'
;PGSGGGAVKTLTIRYKDPRKLKPRLNPRTHTPRQIKQIAASITEFGFINPILIDGADEIVAGHARVNAAISLGMTDVPTVRVDHLSPVQIRAYVIADNRLAENAGWDRELLALELQDLSVQPNFDVTVTGFETAEIDLLVSETSDKESDEADVIPEIDRSTPAVTRPGDRWQIGDHFLLCADALKAESYVQLLAGKRA
;
A
#
# COMPACT_ATOMS: atom_id res chain seq x y z
N PRO A 1 34.04 31.06 -1.55
CA PRO A 1 34.09 29.65 -1.74
C PRO A 1 34.70 29.00 -0.52
N GLY A 2 33.85 28.61 0.48
CA GLY A 2 34.25 27.94 1.69
C GLY A 2 33.75 26.52 1.61
N SER A 3 34.60 25.58 1.23
CA SER A 3 34.38 24.14 1.32
C SER A 3 34.35 23.75 2.81
N GLY A 4 33.20 23.93 3.46
CA GLY A 4 32.91 23.37 4.76
C GLY A 4 32.62 21.88 4.61
N GLY A 5 33.66 21.06 4.50
CA GLY A 5 33.58 19.63 4.68
C GLY A 5 33.20 19.35 6.14
N GLY A 6 31.90 19.28 6.44
CA GLY A 6 31.43 18.91 7.77
C GLY A 6 31.93 17.51 8.10
N ALA A 7 32.75 17.39 9.12
CA ALA A 7 33.18 16.09 9.63
C ALA A 7 31.95 15.23 9.93
N VAL A 8 31.84 14.08 9.31
CA VAL A 8 30.77 13.09 9.58
C VAL A 8 30.89 12.69 11.04
N LYS A 9 29.93 13.13 11.89
CA LYS A 9 29.89 12.69 13.28
C LYS A 9 29.47 11.25 13.34
N THR A 10 30.27 10.42 14.01
CA THR A 10 29.93 9.03 14.27
C THR A 10 28.72 8.99 15.20
N LEU A 11 27.64 8.40 14.73
CA LEU A 11 26.43 8.18 15.51
C LEU A 11 26.52 6.81 16.19
N THR A 12 26.14 6.75 17.46
CA THR A 12 26.20 5.52 18.26
C THR A 12 24.81 5.06 18.60
N ILE A 13 24.52 3.77 18.39
CA ILE A 13 23.27 3.14 18.82
C ILE A 13 23.36 2.87 20.32
N ARG A 14 22.30 3.24 21.04
CA ARG A 14 22.08 2.92 22.45
C ARG A 14 20.68 2.36 22.63
N TYR A 15 20.52 1.40 23.51
CA TYR A 15 19.23 0.82 23.83
C TYR A 15 18.57 1.56 24.99
N LYS A 16 17.28 1.86 24.87
CA LYS A 16 16.48 2.56 25.87
C LYS A 16 15.08 1.99 25.97
N ASP A 17 14.50 2.02 27.15
CA ASP A 17 13.10 1.68 27.37
C ASP A 17 12.20 2.68 26.61
N PRO A 18 11.36 2.21 25.66
CA PRO A 18 10.52 3.09 24.85
C PRO A 18 9.52 3.91 25.69
N ARG A 19 9.14 3.44 26.90
CA ARG A 19 8.21 4.15 27.79
C ARG A 19 8.87 5.35 28.49
N LYS A 20 10.20 5.42 28.51
CA LYS A 20 10.97 6.53 29.08
C LYS A 20 11.29 7.62 28.08
N LEU A 21 11.05 7.37 26.79
CA LEU A 21 11.22 8.35 25.75
C LEU A 21 10.09 9.40 25.81
N LYS A 22 10.45 10.65 25.69
CA LYS A 22 9.49 11.75 25.77
C LYS A 22 8.91 12.07 24.38
N PRO A 23 7.58 12.10 24.23
CA PRO A 23 6.99 12.50 22.96
C PRO A 23 7.27 14.00 22.71
N ARG A 24 7.69 14.33 21.50
CA ARG A 24 7.76 15.71 20.99
C ARG A 24 6.52 16.00 20.14
N LEU A 25 6.13 17.27 20.05
CA LEU A 25 5.10 17.70 19.11
C LEU A 25 5.49 17.27 17.68
N ASN A 26 4.69 16.41 17.08
CA ASN A 26 4.87 15.91 15.72
C ASN A 26 3.62 16.22 14.91
N PRO A 27 3.74 17.00 13.80
CA PRO A 27 2.60 17.30 12.92
C PRO A 27 2.04 16.06 12.23
N ARG A 28 2.83 14.98 12.09
CA ARG A 28 2.38 13.72 11.45
C ARG A 28 1.54 12.89 12.42
N THR A 29 0.36 12.53 11.98
CA THR A 29 -0.56 11.65 12.72
C THR A 29 -0.38 10.19 12.25
N HIS A 30 -0.64 9.25 13.15
CA HIS A 30 -0.57 7.81 12.87
C HIS A 30 -1.85 7.13 13.31
N THR A 31 -2.47 6.38 12.40
CA THR A 31 -3.66 5.59 12.72
C THR A 31 -3.30 4.34 13.54
N PRO A 32 -4.23 3.80 14.35
CA PRO A 32 -4.02 2.52 15.03
C PRO A 32 -3.66 1.38 14.08
N ARG A 33 -4.21 1.39 12.86
CA ARG A 33 -3.91 0.43 11.80
C ARG A 33 -2.44 0.52 11.39
N GLN A 34 -1.94 1.72 11.11
CA GLN A 34 -0.54 1.92 10.75
C GLN A 34 0.42 1.49 11.88
N ILE A 35 0.07 1.72 13.14
CA ILE A 35 0.88 1.25 14.28
C ILE A 35 0.93 -0.28 14.31
N LYS A 36 -0.19 -0.97 14.02
CA LYS A 36 -0.22 -2.44 13.91
C LYS A 36 0.65 -2.96 12.76
N GLN A 37 0.61 -2.32 11.60
CA GLN A 37 1.47 -2.67 10.45
C GLN A 37 2.96 -2.52 10.83
N ILE A 38 3.33 -1.42 11.48
CA ILE A 38 4.71 -1.22 11.97
C ILE A 38 5.08 -2.28 13.02
N ALA A 39 4.17 -2.65 13.91
CA ALA A 39 4.39 -3.70 14.89
C ALA A 39 4.63 -5.07 14.23
N ALA A 40 3.83 -5.43 13.21
CA ALA A 40 4.04 -6.64 12.42
C ALA A 40 5.40 -6.63 11.73
N SER A 41 5.78 -5.52 11.10
CA SER A 41 7.09 -5.34 10.47
C SER A 41 8.25 -5.47 11.48
N ILE A 42 8.12 -4.92 12.70
CA ILE A 42 9.11 -5.08 13.75
C ILE A 42 9.20 -6.54 14.23
N THR A 43 8.09 -7.25 14.29
CA THR A 43 8.07 -8.67 14.68
C THR A 43 8.77 -9.53 13.64
N GLU A 44 8.56 -9.27 12.36
CA GLU A 44 9.13 -10.05 11.26
C GLU A 44 10.61 -9.75 11.06
N PHE A 45 10.98 -8.48 10.95
CA PHE A 45 12.33 -8.06 10.56
C PHE A 45 13.20 -7.66 11.74
N GLY A 46 12.64 -7.54 12.93
CA GLY A 46 13.33 -6.92 14.07
C GLY A 46 13.26 -5.39 14.05
N PHE A 47 13.78 -4.75 15.10
CA PHE A 47 13.81 -3.29 15.20
C PHE A 47 15.05 -2.72 14.48
N ILE A 48 15.02 -2.70 13.14
CA ILE A 48 16.19 -2.36 12.30
C ILE A 48 16.45 -0.84 12.24
N ASN A 49 15.38 -0.02 12.20
CA ASN A 49 15.51 1.42 11.98
C ASN A 49 15.43 2.19 13.31
N PRO A 50 16.55 2.72 13.85
CA PRO A 50 16.59 3.31 15.20
C PRO A 50 15.67 4.52 15.36
N ILE A 51 15.32 4.80 16.62
CA ILE A 51 14.61 6.03 17.02
C ILE A 51 15.63 7.15 17.17
N LEU A 52 15.38 8.31 16.59
CA LEU A 52 16.22 9.49 16.80
C LEU A 52 15.71 10.26 18.00
N ILE A 53 16.61 10.59 18.93
CA ILE A 53 16.33 11.33 20.14
C ILE A 53 17.31 12.48 20.33
N ASP A 54 16.88 13.51 21.07
CA ASP A 54 17.77 14.60 21.50
C ASP A 54 18.43 14.31 22.86
N GLY A 55 19.17 15.30 23.38
CA GLY A 55 19.85 15.23 24.67
C GLY A 55 18.93 15.09 25.88
N ALA A 56 17.65 15.46 25.77
CA ALA A 56 16.63 15.35 26.81
C ALA A 56 15.78 14.05 26.70
N ASP A 57 16.16 13.12 25.81
CA ASP A 57 15.43 11.93 25.45
C ASP A 57 14.05 12.21 24.81
N GLU A 58 13.89 13.37 24.17
CA GLU A 58 12.72 13.67 23.36
C GLU A 58 12.86 13.06 21.98
N ILE A 59 11.76 12.46 21.48
CA ILE A 59 11.73 11.77 20.18
C ILE A 59 11.79 12.82 19.06
N VAL A 60 12.81 12.73 18.22
CA VAL A 60 12.97 13.56 17.01
C VAL A 60 12.35 12.86 15.81
N ALA A 61 12.58 11.55 15.65
CA ALA A 61 11.96 10.73 14.61
C ALA A 61 11.66 9.31 15.12
N GLY A 62 10.56 8.72 14.62
CA GLY A 62 10.17 7.35 14.98
C GLY A 62 9.05 7.23 16.01
N HIS A 63 8.19 8.22 16.19
CA HIS A 63 7.07 8.21 17.14
C HIS A 63 6.16 6.97 16.96
N ALA A 64 5.81 6.59 15.73
CA ALA A 64 5.00 5.42 15.47
C ALA A 64 5.72 4.12 15.85
N ARG A 65 7.04 4.03 15.64
CA ARG A 65 7.87 2.88 16.06
C ARG A 65 7.94 2.75 17.59
N VAL A 66 7.97 3.86 18.31
CA VAL A 66 7.88 3.84 19.79
C VAL A 66 6.53 3.27 20.23
N ASN A 67 5.42 3.73 19.63
CA ASN A 67 4.10 3.22 19.96
C ASN A 67 3.95 1.73 19.61
N ALA A 68 4.49 1.29 18.47
CA ALA A 68 4.51 -0.10 18.06
C ALA A 68 5.34 -0.97 19.06
N ALA A 69 6.53 -0.50 19.46
CA ALA A 69 7.37 -1.19 20.44
C ALA A 69 6.67 -1.34 21.80
N ILE A 70 5.99 -0.29 22.26
CA ILE A 70 5.21 -0.35 23.51
C ILE A 70 4.08 -1.36 23.38
N SER A 71 3.37 -1.42 22.24
CA SER A 71 2.28 -2.38 22.01
C SER A 71 2.78 -3.84 21.96
N LEU A 72 4.03 -4.05 21.51
CA LEU A 72 4.71 -5.35 21.52
C LEU A 72 5.30 -5.71 22.88
N GLY A 73 5.22 -4.83 23.88
CA GLY A 73 5.79 -5.07 25.20
C GLY A 73 7.33 -5.05 25.25
N MET A 74 7.99 -4.43 24.26
CA MET A 74 9.44 -4.33 24.22
C MET A 74 9.96 -3.51 25.41
N THR A 75 11.05 -3.99 26.01
CA THR A 75 11.73 -3.33 27.14
C THR A 75 12.80 -2.35 26.68
N ASP A 76 13.38 -2.62 25.52
CA ASP A 76 14.48 -1.85 24.97
C ASP A 76 14.34 -1.69 23.46
N VAL A 77 14.63 -0.49 22.96
CA VAL A 77 14.63 -0.15 21.53
C VAL A 77 15.92 0.58 21.15
N PRO A 78 16.45 0.37 19.94
CA PRO A 78 17.65 1.07 19.49
C PRO A 78 17.35 2.56 19.29
N THR A 79 18.19 3.40 19.86
CA THR A 79 18.11 4.86 19.76
C THR A 79 19.44 5.45 19.29
N VAL A 80 19.35 6.57 18.58
CA VAL A 80 20.51 7.37 18.15
C VAL A 80 20.30 8.81 18.61
N ARG A 81 21.32 9.39 19.27
CA ARG A 81 21.29 10.79 19.70
C ARG A 81 21.74 11.72 18.59
N VAL A 82 20.97 12.80 18.41
CA VAL A 82 21.26 13.88 17.44
C VAL A 82 21.60 15.20 18.13
N ASP A 83 22.42 15.12 19.20
CA ASP A 83 22.81 16.25 20.06
C ASP A 83 23.56 17.37 19.31
N HIS A 84 24.00 17.13 18.09
CA HIS A 84 24.69 18.12 17.25
C HIS A 84 23.73 19.08 16.54
N LEU A 85 22.44 18.82 16.57
CA LEU A 85 21.42 19.68 15.95
C LEU A 85 20.94 20.74 16.93
N SER A 86 20.87 21.99 16.45
CA SER A 86 20.22 23.07 17.21
C SER A 86 18.70 22.83 17.31
N PRO A 87 17.99 23.46 18.25
CA PRO A 87 16.54 23.34 18.37
C PRO A 87 15.76 23.69 17.08
N VAL A 88 16.26 24.66 16.31
CA VAL A 88 15.66 25.02 15.01
C VAL A 88 15.87 23.91 13.98
N GLN A 89 17.08 23.35 13.91
CA GLN A 89 17.40 22.24 13.01
C GLN A 89 16.58 20.99 13.36
N ILE A 90 16.38 20.66 14.64
CA ILE A 90 15.53 19.55 15.06
C ILE A 90 14.08 19.76 14.56
N ARG A 91 13.50 20.94 14.74
CA ARG A 91 12.15 21.26 14.24
C ARG A 91 12.05 21.12 12.73
N ALA A 92 13.04 21.63 12.00
CA ALA A 92 13.10 21.51 10.54
C ALA A 92 13.26 20.03 10.11
N TYR A 93 14.09 19.28 10.81
CA TYR A 93 14.34 17.87 10.53
C TYR A 93 13.07 16.99 10.73
N VAL A 94 12.30 17.23 11.79
CA VAL A 94 11.02 16.53 12.02
C VAL A 94 10.08 16.68 10.81
N ILE A 95 10.04 17.87 10.20
CA ILE A 95 9.21 18.11 9.00
C ILE A 95 9.84 17.44 7.77
N ALA A 96 11.16 17.64 7.57
CA ALA A 96 11.87 17.13 6.40
C ALA A 96 11.86 15.61 6.32
N ASP A 97 12.09 14.90 7.42
CA ASP A 97 12.09 13.44 7.52
C ASP A 97 10.76 12.84 7.02
N ASN A 98 9.65 13.47 7.38
CA ASN A 98 8.34 13.05 6.93
C ASN A 98 8.08 13.45 5.46
N ARG A 99 8.38 14.69 5.08
CA ARG A 99 8.04 15.24 3.76
C ARG A 99 8.87 14.63 2.64
N LEU A 100 10.15 14.37 2.88
CA LEU A 100 11.03 13.77 1.88
C LEU A 100 10.62 12.32 1.54
N ALA A 101 10.13 11.57 2.53
CA ALA A 101 9.60 10.23 2.29
C ALA A 101 8.31 10.26 1.42
N GLU A 102 7.47 11.29 1.57
CA GLU A 102 6.26 11.44 0.75
C GLU A 102 6.55 11.85 -0.70
N ASN A 103 7.69 12.50 -0.96
CA ASN A 103 8.08 12.92 -2.31
C ASN A 103 8.59 11.75 -3.18
N ALA A 104 8.91 10.61 -2.58
CA ALA A 104 9.32 9.42 -3.31
C ALA A 104 8.10 8.70 -3.89
N GLY A 105 8.27 8.13 -5.07
CA GLY A 105 7.28 7.26 -5.72
C GLY A 105 7.80 5.83 -5.79
N TRP A 106 6.98 4.95 -6.35
CA TRP A 106 7.31 3.57 -6.65
C TRP A 106 7.44 3.38 -8.16
N ASP A 107 8.42 2.62 -8.60
CA ASP A 107 8.38 1.95 -9.89
C ASP A 107 7.34 0.85 -9.79
N ARG A 108 6.16 1.06 -10.40
CA ARG A 108 5.00 0.19 -10.22
C ARG A 108 5.21 -1.20 -10.83
N GLU A 109 5.95 -1.29 -11.94
CA GLU A 109 6.24 -2.57 -12.61
C GLU A 109 7.17 -3.41 -11.75
N LEU A 110 8.27 -2.82 -11.29
CA LEU A 110 9.21 -3.50 -10.41
C LEU A 110 8.57 -3.87 -9.07
N LEU A 111 7.77 -2.97 -8.48
CA LEU A 111 7.06 -3.23 -7.23
C LEU A 111 6.08 -4.40 -7.37
N ALA A 112 5.33 -4.48 -8.47
CA ALA A 112 4.39 -5.57 -8.71
C ALA A 112 5.12 -6.93 -8.81
N LEU A 113 6.24 -6.98 -9.53
CA LEU A 113 7.05 -8.20 -9.64
C LEU A 113 7.59 -8.66 -8.28
N GLU A 114 8.13 -7.75 -7.47
CA GLU A 114 8.65 -8.06 -6.14
C GLU A 114 7.53 -8.54 -5.20
N LEU A 115 6.37 -7.86 -5.18
CA LEU A 115 5.22 -8.27 -4.35
C LEU A 115 4.65 -9.61 -4.79
N GLN A 116 4.61 -9.89 -6.10
CA GLN A 116 4.18 -11.17 -6.63
C GLN A 116 5.12 -12.29 -6.20
N ASP A 117 6.43 -12.11 -6.32
CA ASP A 117 7.43 -13.09 -5.89
C ASP A 117 7.34 -13.35 -4.39
N LEU A 118 7.22 -12.29 -3.57
CA LEU A 118 7.06 -12.41 -2.13
C LEU A 118 5.75 -13.12 -1.74
N SER A 119 4.67 -12.93 -2.50
CA SER A 119 3.35 -13.52 -2.21
C SER A 119 3.32 -15.04 -2.36
N VAL A 120 4.21 -15.62 -3.17
CA VAL A 120 4.30 -17.07 -3.36
C VAL A 120 5.32 -17.74 -2.42
N GLN A 121 6.04 -16.95 -1.61
CA GLN A 121 7.01 -17.50 -0.67
C GLN A 121 6.31 -18.26 0.48
N PRO A 122 6.70 -19.52 0.76
CA PRO A 122 6.11 -20.27 1.84
C PRO A 122 6.45 -19.64 3.20
N ASN A 123 5.46 -19.52 4.07
CA ASN A 123 5.60 -18.99 5.44
C ASN A 123 5.99 -17.50 5.54
N PHE A 124 5.79 -16.71 4.49
CA PHE A 124 5.99 -15.27 4.51
C PHE A 124 4.67 -14.54 4.28
N ASP A 125 4.34 -13.63 5.18
CA ASP A 125 3.17 -12.76 5.05
C ASP A 125 3.58 -11.46 4.35
N VAL A 126 3.27 -11.34 3.07
CA VAL A 126 3.62 -10.17 2.26
C VAL A 126 3.01 -8.86 2.81
N THR A 127 1.95 -8.93 3.61
CA THR A 127 1.32 -7.72 4.20
C THR A 127 2.20 -7.01 5.22
N VAL A 128 3.28 -7.65 5.73
CA VAL A 128 4.28 -7.00 6.59
C VAL A 128 5.06 -5.89 5.87
N THR A 129 5.04 -5.87 4.54
CA THR A 129 5.58 -4.79 3.69
C THR A 129 4.78 -3.49 3.84
N GLY A 130 3.56 -3.56 4.35
CA GLY A 130 2.63 -2.44 4.50
C GLY A 130 1.58 -2.33 3.39
N PHE A 131 1.72 -3.10 2.30
CA PHE A 131 0.70 -3.24 1.27
C PHE A 131 -0.38 -4.23 1.72
N GLU A 132 -1.63 -3.97 1.34
CA GLU A 132 -2.73 -4.90 1.60
C GLU A 132 -2.93 -5.85 0.43
N THR A 133 -3.49 -7.03 0.70
CA THR A 133 -3.73 -8.04 -0.34
C THR A 133 -4.46 -7.46 -1.55
N ALA A 134 -5.51 -6.65 -1.33
CA ALA A 134 -6.25 -6.02 -2.42
C ALA A 134 -5.41 -5.00 -3.23
N GLU A 135 -4.48 -4.29 -2.58
CA GLU A 135 -3.55 -3.38 -3.26
C GLU A 135 -2.53 -4.16 -4.09
N ILE A 136 -2.06 -5.29 -3.57
CA ILE A 136 -1.12 -6.18 -4.25
C ILE A 136 -1.80 -6.78 -5.49
N ASP A 137 -3.01 -7.34 -5.35
CA ASP A 137 -3.77 -7.92 -6.45
C ASP A 137 -4.00 -6.89 -7.56
N LEU A 138 -4.34 -5.65 -7.21
CA LEU A 138 -4.51 -4.56 -8.17
C LEU A 138 -3.22 -4.22 -8.91
N LEU A 139 -2.09 -4.09 -8.18
CA LEU A 139 -0.79 -3.78 -8.76
C LEU A 139 -0.33 -4.88 -9.72
N VAL A 140 -0.51 -6.15 -9.36
CA VAL A 140 -0.14 -7.30 -10.18
C VAL A 140 -1.03 -7.38 -11.42
N SER A 141 -2.35 -7.18 -11.29
CA SER A 141 -3.26 -7.19 -12.44
C SER A 141 -2.95 -6.08 -13.44
N GLU A 142 -2.71 -4.85 -13.00
CA GLU A 142 -2.36 -3.71 -13.88
C GLU A 142 -1.06 -3.95 -14.70
N THR A 143 -0.15 -4.79 -14.20
CA THR A 143 1.09 -5.11 -14.91
C THR A 143 0.94 -6.33 -15.82
N SER A 144 0.00 -7.24 -15.52
CA SER A 144 -0.29 -8.43 -16.31
C SER A 144 -1.14 -8.12 -17.55
N ASP A 145 -1.99 -7.08 -17.50
CA ASP A 145 -2.91 -6.70 -18.58
C ASP A 145 -2.21 -6.11 -19.84
N LYS A 146 -0.87 -6.08 -19.87
CA LYS A 146 -0.13 -5.66 -21.08
C LYS A 146 -0.07 -6.75 -22.16
N GLU A 147 -0.32 -8.00 -21.83
CA GLU A 147 -0.60 -9.03 -22.84
C GLU A 147 -2.12 -9.01 -23.11
N SER A 148 -2.51 -8.28 -24.15
CA SER A 148 -3.90 -8.36 -24.63
C SER A 148 -4.19 -9.81 -24.97
N ASP A 149 -5.04 -10.48 -24.17
CA ASP A 149 -5.54 -11.81 -24.52
C ASP A 149 -6.20 -11.68 -25.91
N GLU A 150 -5.83 -12.56 -26.85
CA GLU A 150 -6.48 -12.60 -28.16
C GLU A 150 -8.00 -12.70 -28.04
N ALA A 151 -8.49 -13.22 -26.89
CA ALA A 151 -9.90 -13.30 -26.56
C ALA A 151 -10.55 -11.91 -26.28
N ASP A 152 -9.77 -10.90 -25.89
CA ASP A 152 -10.25 -9.53 -25.63
C ASP A 152 -10.23 -8.65 -26.89
N VAL A 153 -9.71 -9.16 -28.01
CA VAL A 153 -9.76 -8.45 -29.29
C VAL A 153 -11.20 -8.43 -29.80
N ILE A 154 -11.87 -7.29 -29.63
CA ILE A 154 -13.21 -7.08 -30.21
C ILE A 154 -13.05 -7.03 -31.73
N PRO A 155 -13.56 -8.04 -32.50
CA PRO A 155 -13.45 -8.02 -33.93
C PRO A 155 -14.19 -6.78 -34.48
N GLU A 156 -13.62 -6.14 -35.51
CA GLU A 156 -14.29 -5.06 -36.18
C GLU A 156 -15.66 -5.52 -36.71
N ILE A 157 -16.70 -4.79 -36.29
CA ILE A 157 -18.05 -5.10 -36.74
C ILE A 157 -18.19 -4.64 -38.20
N ASP A 158 -18.30 -5.58 -39.14
CA ASP A 158 -18.66 -5.29 -40.54
C ASP A 158 -20.08 -4.75 -40.60
N ARG A 159 -20.19 -3.44 -40.65
CA ARG A 159 -21.48 -2.73 -40.75
C ARG A 159 -22.15 -2.89 -42.10
N SER A 160 -21.50 -3.50 -43.09
CA SER A 160 -22.09 -3.79 -44.39
C SER A 160 -22.95 -5.06 -44.36
N THR A 161 -22.73 -5.93 -43.39
CA THR A 161 -23.53 -7.16 -43.20
C THR A 161 -24.83 -6.82 -42.46
N PRO A 162 -26.01 -7.16 -43.02
CA PRO A 162 -27.28 -6.92 -42.34
C PRO A 162 -27.34 -7.63 -40.99
N ALA A 163 -27.85 -6.94 -39.96
CA ALA A 163 -28.03 -7.54 -38.63
C ALA A 163 -28.97 -8.77 -38.73
N VAL A 164 -28.48 -9.92 -38.28
CA VAL A 164 -29.29 -11.17 -38.27
C VAL A 164 -30.35 -11.10 -37.17
N THR A 165 -29.98 -10.51 -36.01
CA THR A 165 -30.87 -10.40 -34.84
C THR A 165 -31.71 -9.14 -34.89
N ARG A 166 -33.01 -9.28 -34.66
CA ARG A 166 -33.99 -8.18 -34.61
C ARG A 166 -34.52 -7.97 -33.20
N PRO A 167 -34.97 -6.78 -32.82
CA PRO A 167 -35.69 -6.56 -31.57
C PRO A 167 -36.84 -7.55 -31.38
N GLY A 168 -36.87 -8.28 -30.29
CA GLY A 168 -37.83 -9.32 -29.97
C GLY A 168 -37.34 -10.75 -30.23
N ASP A 169 -36.21 -10.94 -30.93
CA ASP A 169 -35.67 -12.28 -31.18
C ASP A 169 -35.12 -12.89 -29.86
N ARG A 170 -35.46 -14.16 -29.64
CA ARG A 170 -34.99 -14.93 -28.53
C ARG A 170 -34.14 -16.10 -29.01
N TRP A 171 -32.90 -16.15 -28.55
CA TRP A 171 -31.94 -17.18 -28.91
C TRP A 171 -31.73 -18.14 -27.74
N GLN A 172 -31.53 -19.41 -28.03
CA GLN A 172 -31.15 -20.42 -27.05
C GLN A 172 -29.70 -20.84 -27.28
N ILE A 173 -28.89 -20.76 -26.24
CA ILE A 173 -27.47 -21.14 -26.25
C ILE A 173 -27.28 -22.18 -25.14
N GLY A 174 -27.35 -23.45 -25.49
CA GLY A 174 -27.40 -24.53 -24.49
C GLY A 174 -28.62 -24.38 -23.59
N ASP A 175 -28.39 -24.27 -22.27
CA ASP A 175 -29.43 -24.08 -21.26
C ASP A 175 -29.78 -22.60 -21.01
N HIS A 176 -29.11 -21.67 -21.69
CA HIS A 176 -29.27 -20.22 -21.50
C HIS A 176 -30.12 -19.60 -22.63
N PHE A 177 -30.77 -18.49 -22.31
CA PHE A 177 -31.54 -17.70 -23.26
C PHE A 177 -31.01 -16.29 -23.35
N LEU A 178 -30.96 -15.76 -24.58
CA LEU A 178 -30.64 -14.38 -24.88
C LEU A 178 -31.84 -13.75 -25.60
N LEU A 179 -32.25 -12.57 -25.16
CA LEU A 179 -33.33 -11.81 -25.80
C LEU A 179 -32.78 -10.47 -26.31
N CYS A 180 -33.02 -10.18 -27.58
CA CYS A 180 -32.73 -8.88 -28.17
C CYS A 180 -33.87 -7.91 -27.84
N ALA A 181 -33.76 -7.18 -26.71
CA ALA A 181 -34.78 -6.24 -26.27
C ALA A 181 -34.16 -5.14 -25.38
N ASP A 182 -34.98 -4.13 -25.04
CA ASP A 182 -34.55 -3.08 -24.13
C ASP A 182 -34.52 -3.57 -22.70
N ALA A 183 -33.30 -3.64 -22.11
CA ALA A 183 -33.08 -4.11 -20.75
C ALA A 183 -33.67 -3.17 -19.67
N LEU A 184 -34.11 -1.97 -20.01
CA LEU A 184 -34.77 -1.04 -19.08
C LEU A 184 -36.28 -1.29 -18.96
N LYS A 185 -36.84 -2.16 -19.81
CA LYS A 185 -38.28 -2.48 -19.80
C LYS A 185 -38.54 -3.77 -19.02
N ALA A 186 -39.47 -3.72 -18.08
CA ALA A 186 -39.88 -4.88 -17.29
C ALA A 186 -40.45 -6.03 -18.15
N GLU A 187 -41.12 -5.69 -19.27
CA GLU A 187 -41.68 -6.65 -20.22
C GLU A 187 -40.62 -7.55 -20.85
N SER A 188 -39.42 -7.01 -21.07
CA SER A 188 -38.29 -7.76 -21.63
C SER A 188 -37.88 -8.93 -20.71
N TYR A 189 -37.90 -8.72 -19.40
CA TYR A 189 -37.61 -9.76 -18.42
C TYR A 189 -38.72 -10.82 -18.34
N VAL A 190 -39.98 -10.41 -18.43
CA VAL A 190 -41.11 -11.33 -18.45
C VAL A 190 -41.01 -12.25 -19.68
N GLN A 191 -40.65 -11.68 -20.84
CA GLN A 191 -40.47 -12.44 -22.07
C GLN A 191 -39.24 -13.37 -22.02
N LEU A 192 -38.12 -12.92 -21.47
CA LEU A 192 -36.89 -13.72 -21.34
C LEU A 192 -37.10 -14.90 -20.40
N LEU A 193 -37.67 -14.67 -19.22
CA LEU A 193 -37.85 -15.67 -18.18
C LEU A 193 -39.01 -16.64 -18.44
N ALA A 194 -39.96 -16.26 -19.32
CA ALA A 194 -41.12 -17.09 -19.67
C ALA A 194 -41.85 -17.69 -18.47
N GLY A 195 -42.02 -16.89 -17.39
CA GLY A 195 -42.66 -17.32 -16.15
C GLY A 195 -41.78 -18.07 -15.15
N LYS A 196 -40.51 -18.28 -15.45
CA LYS A 196 -39.52 -18.84 -14.50
C LYS A 196 -38.96 -17.70 -13.62
N ARG A 197 -38.53 -18.04 -12.40
CA ARG A 197 -37.73 -17.14 -11.56
C ARG A 197 -36.26 -17.22 -11.95
N ALA A 198 -35.57 -16.05 -11.95
CA ALA A 198 -34.13 -16.00 -12.11
C ALA A 198 -33.44 -16.57 -10.86
#